data_24bf9b22ba4dd9cd7d3e9a8b7f3f80a9
#
_entry.id   24bf9b22ba4dd9cd7d3e9a8b7f3f80a9
#
_cell.length_a   1.000
_cell.length_b   1.000
_cell.length_c   1.000
_cell.angle_alpha   90.00
_cell.angle_beta   90.00
_cell.angle_gamma   90.00
#
_symmetry.space_group_name_H-M   'P 1'
#
loop_
_entity.id
_entity.type
_entity.pdbx_description
1 polymer ?
#
loop_
_entity_poly.entity_id
_entity_poly.type
_entity_poly.pdbx_seq_one_letter_code
_entity_poly.pdbx_strand_id
1 'polypeptide(L)'
;MTEAYSNRAVPFLAAFNDIESFLRTELNAKKSDSFNWMVSKAEKNHVLTPAQANDLKEFASLRNAISHGEYQNFRPIAEPLQETVTEIEQIRDQLLHPPTAMEVIGHQDVITFGPEDDVYEALSSIRDTGISQFPIYEGKQCIGVLTTNT
;
A
#
# COMPACT_ATOMS: atom_id res chain seq x y z
N MET A 1 2.12 32.45 25.93
CA MET A 1 2.27 31.73 24.67
C MET A 1 1.36 30.51 24.73
N THR A 2 0.23 30.57 24.06
CA THR A 2 -0.71 29.46 23.96
C THR A 2 -0.08 28.50 22.93
N GLU A 3 0.50 27.38 23.38
CA GLU A 3 0.84 26.29 22.49
C GLU A 3 -0.46 25.89 21.77
N ALA A 4 -0.46 26.01 20.45
CA ALA A 4 -1.52 25.47 19.62
C ALA A 4 -1.58 23.96 19.88
N TYR A 5 -2.59 23.51 20.59
CA TYR A 5 -2.84 22.11 20.85
C TYR A 5 -3.00 21.42 19.49
N SER A 6 -1.98 20.73 19.04
CA SER A 6 -2.06 19.91 17.85
C SER A 6 -3.03 18.77 18.16
N ASN A 7 -4.26 18.87 17.70
CA ASN A 7 -5.26 17.84 17.93
C ASN A 7 -5.03 16.67 16.97
N ARG A 8 -4.06 15.81 17.29
CA ARG A 8 -3.69 14.62 16.51
C ARG A 8 -4.78 13.56 16.45
N ALA A 9 -5.78 13.65 17.33
CA ALA A 9 -6.95 12.76 17.28
C ALA A 9 -7.76 12.96 15.98
N VAL A 10 -7.85 14.20 15.46
CA VAL A 10 -8.64 14.48 14.25
C VAL A 10 -8.11 13.77 13.02
N PRO A 11 -6.82 13.92 12.61
CA PRO A 11 -6.30 13.22 11.45
C PRO A 11 -6.28 11.70 11.66
N PHE A 12 -6.02 11.20 12.86
CA PHE A 12 -6.09 9.78 13.17
C PHE A 12 -7.51 9.22 12.96
N LEU A 13 -8.54 9.87 13.51
CA LEU A 13 -9.93 9.45 13.36
C LEU A 13 -10.41 9.53 11.91
N ALA A 14 -9.98 10.55 11.17
CA ALA A 14 -10.29 10.68 9.75
C ALA A 14 -9.72 9.50 8.96
N ALA A 15 -8.42 9.22 9.12
CA ALA A 15 -7.78 8.09 8.44
C ALA A 15 -8.42 6.74 8.84
N PHE A 16 -8.76 6.56 10.12
CA PHE A 16 -9.45 5.35 10.59
C PHE A 16 -10.82 5.17 9.92
N ASN A 17 -11.62 6.24 9.82
CA ASN A 17 -12.94 6.20 9.19
C ASN A 17 -12.85 5.92 7.68
N ASP A 18 -11.84 6.47 7.00
CA ASP A 18 -11.59 6.22 5.58
C ASP A 18 -11.27 4.73 5.35
N ILE A 19 -10.40 4.16 6.17
CA ILE A 19 -10.05 2.72 6.12
C ILE A 19 -11.29 1.85 6.43
N GLU A 20 -12.06 2.19 7.46
CA GLU A 20 -13.28 1.45 7.79
C GLU A 20 -14.27 1.46 6.62
N SER A 21 -14.46 2.60 6.00
CA SER A 21 -15.36 2.77 4.85
C SER A 21 -14.88 1.97 3.63
N PHE A 22 -13.57 2.01 3.36
CA PHE A 22 -12.95 1.22 2.30
C PHE A 22 -13.15 -0.28 2.53
N LEU A 23 -12.79 -0.79 3.71
CA LEU A 23 -12.93 -2.21 4.03
C LEU A 23 -14.40 -2.67 3.97
N ARG A 24 -15.32 -1.84 4.42
CA ARG A 24 -16.75 -2.13 4.36
C ARG A 24 -17.24 -2.29 2.93
N THR A 25 -16.81 -1.43 2.04
CA THR A 25 -17.15 -1.49 0.62
C THR A 25 -16.49 -2.68 -0.06
N GLU A 26 -15.19 -2.85 0.11
CA GLU A 26 -14.39 -3.91 -0.51
C GLU A 26 -14.87 -5.31 -0.15
N LEU A 27 -15.25 -5.50 1.12
CA LEU A 27 -15.71 -6.79 1.63
C LEU A 27 -17.23 -7.00 1.50
N ASN A 28 -17.96 -6.01 0.98
CA ASN A 28 -19.42 -5.98 1.01
C ASN A 28 -19.98 -6.29 2.42
N ALA A 29 -19.37 -5.68 3.46
CA ALA A 29 -19.64 -5.97 4.85
C ALA A 29 -20.95 -5.31 5.32
N LYS A 30 -21.68 -6.01 6.17
CA LYS A 30 -22.92 -5.51 6.78
C LYS A 30 -22.62 -4.44 7.83
N LYS A 31 -23.62 -3.61 8.17
CA LYS A 31 -23.50 -2.63 9.26
C LYS A 31 -23.21 -3.26 10.61
N SER A 32 -23.66 -4.51 10.82
CA SER A 32 -23.43 -5.28 12.04
C SER A 32 -22.02 -5.86 12.16
N ASP A 33 -21.27 -5.92 11.06
CA ASP A 33 -19.94 -6.52 11.06
C ASP A 33 -18.94 -5.57 11.74
N SER A 34 -18.19 -6.10 12.71
CA SER A 34 -17.22 -5.31 13.47
C SER A 34 -15.99 -4.99 12.63
N PHE A 35 -15.31 -3.89 12.99
CA PHE A 35 -14.05 -3.51 12.35
C PHE A 35 -13.01 -4.65 12.41
N ASN A 36 -12.83 -5.27 13.57
CA ASN A 36 -11.88 -6.37 13.73
C ASN A 36 -12.21 -7.59 12.84
N TRP A 37 -13.50 -7.86 12.63
CA TRP A 37 -13.92 -8.91 11.69
C TRP A 37 -13.55 -8.52 10.26
N MET A 38 -13.79 -7.27 9.85
CA MET A 38 -13.43 -6.78 8.53
C MET A 38 -11.92 -6.86 8.30
N VAL A 39 -11.11 -6.43 9.27
CA VAL A 39 -9.64 -6.53 9.22
C VAL A 39 -9.19 -7.98 9.04
N SER A 40 -9.71 -8.91 9.85
CA SER A 40 -9.34 -10.33 9.73
C SER A 40 -9.77 -10.96 8.41
N LYS A 41 -10.90 -10.53 7.85
CA LYS A 41 -11.36 -10.99 6.54
C LYS A 41 -10.53 -10.41 5.40
N ALA A 42 -10.16 -9.13 5.49
CA ALA A 42 -9.30 -8.46 4.53
C ALA A 42 -7.89 -9.09 4.48
N GLU A 43 -7.34 -9.45 5.64
CA GLU A 43 -6.08 -10.20 5.74
C GLU A 43 -6.15 -11.55 5.01
N LYS A 44 -7.22 -12.33 5.25
CA LYS A 44 -7.44 -13.62 4.56
C LYS A 44 -7.61 -13.48 3.05
N ASN A 45 -8.18 -12.37 2.61
CA ASN A 45 -8.38 -12.06 1.20
C ASN A 45 -7.17 -11.38 0.54
N HIS A 46 -6.04 -11.24 1.27
CA HIS A 46 -4.83 -10.55 0.81
C HIS A 46 -5.01 -9.07 0.43
N VAL A 47 -6.06 -8.43 0.95
CA VAL A 47 -6.27 -6.96 0.85
C VAL A 47 -5.35 -6.23 1.84
N LEU A 48 -5.12 -6.84 3.01
CA LEU A 48 -4.19 -6.36 4.03
C LEU A 48 -3.04 -7.36 4.20
N THR A 49 -1.85 -6.82 4.46
CA THR A 49 -0.74 -7.64 4.96
C THR A 49 -0.98 -8.01 6.43
N PRO A 50 -0.36 -9.09 6.96
CA PRO A 50 -0.46 -9.44 8.36
C PRO A 50 -0.02 -8.31 9.32
N ALA A 51 1.00 -7.54 8.96
CA ALA A 51 1.46 -6.39 9.73
C ALA A 51 0.37 -5.30 9.80
N GLN A 52 -0.16 -4.87 8.65
CA GLN A 52 -1.25 -3.88 8.60
C GLN A 52 -2.48 -4.34 9.38
N ALA A 53 -2.83 -5.63 9.30
CA ALA A 53 -3.97 -6.18 10.03
C ALA A 53 -3.75 -6.13 11.55
N ASN A 54 -2.53 -6.36 12.02
CA ASN A 54 -2.19 -6.24 13.44
C ASN A 54 -2.27 -4.79 13.91
N ASP A 55 -1.64 -3.86 13.19
CA ASP A 55 -1.63 -2.44 13.51
C ASP A 55 -3.06 -1.87 13.55
N LEU A 56 -3.90 -2.21 12.58
CA LEU A 56 -5.30 -1.77 12.53
C LEU A 56 -6.14 -2.29 13.70
N LYS A 57 -5.86 -3.48 14.24
CA LYS A 57 -6.53 -3.98 15.46
C LYS A 57 -6.13 -3.18 16.70
N GLU A 58 -4.85 -2.79 16.80
CA GLU A 58 -4.37 -1.92 17.88
C GLU A 58 -4.94 -0.50 17.74
N PHE A 59 -4.97 0.04 16.53
CA PHE A 59 -5.59 1.33 16.25
C PHE A 59 -7.11 1.36 16.56
N ALA A 60 -7.81 0.25 16.39
CA ALA A 60 -9.21 0.15 16.80
C ALA A 60 -9.37 0.32 18.32
N SER A 61 -8.44 -0.19 19.12
CA SER A 61 -8.43 -0.01 20.57
C SER A 61 -8.17 1.45 20.95
N LEU A 62 -7.20 2.08 20.29
CA LEU A 62 -6.91 3.51 20.48
C LEU A 62 -8.09 4.39 20.04
N ARG A 63 -8.69 4.12 18.88
CA ARG A 63 -9.89 4.83 18.39
C ARG A 63 -11.02 4.78 19.42
N ASN A 64 -11.25 3.61 20.03
CA ASN A 64 -12.28 3.48 21.08
C ASN A 64 -11.95 4.31 22.32
N ALA A 65 -10.70 4.34 22.76
CA ALA A 65 -10.26 5.17 23.88
C ALA A 65 -10.44 6.67 23.59
N ILE A 66 -10.17 7.12 22.38
CA ILE A 66 -10.36 8.52 21.96
C ILE A 66 -11.85 8.89 21.89
N SER A 67 -12.69 7.99 21.30
CA SER A 67 -14.08 8.32 20.97
C SER A 67 -15.06 8.14 22.11
N HIS A 68 -14.77 7.26 23.08
CA HIS A 68 -15.66 6.94 24.19
C HIS A 68 -15.24 7.57 25.52
N GLY A 69 -14.11 8.29 25.53
CA GLY A 69 -13.63 8.96 26.72
C GLY A 69 -14.23 10.35 26.86
N GLU A 70 -15.42 10.49 27.44
CA GLU A 70 -15.88 11.77 27.94
C GLU A 70 -15.10 12.12 29.21
N TYR A 71 -14.00 12.80 29.04
CA TYR A 71 -13.26 13.40 30.14
C TYR A 71 -13.48 14.91 30.14
N GLN A 72 -13.39 15.53 31.31
CA GLN A 72 -13.67 16.95 31.59
C GLN A 72 -13.62 17.89 30.37
N ASN A 73 -14.72 18.53 30.01
CA ASN A 73 -14.86 19.50 28.91
C ASN A 73 -14.66 18.92 27.50
N PHE A 74 -15.12 17.70 27.23
CA PHE A 74 -15.02 17.04 25.90
C PHE A 74 -13.59 16.84 25.38
N ARG A 75 -12.60 16.78 26.27
CA ARG A 75 -11.23 16.43 25.88
C ARG A 75 -11.09 14.92 25.75
N PRO A 76 -10.45 14.40 24.70
CA PRO A 76 -10.17 12.97 24.60
C PRO A 76 -9.27 12.51 25.74
N ILE A 77 -9.51 11.32 26.28
CA ILE A 77 -8.68 10.72 27.35
C ILE A 77 -7.28 10.36 26.82
N ALA A 78 -7.17 10.07 25.53
CA ALA A 78 -5.93 9.68 24.86
C ALA A 78 -5.73 10.52 23.61
N GLU A 79 -4.49 10.83 23.31
CA GLU A 79 -4.06 11.47 22.07
C GLU A 79 -3.06 10.56 21.37
N PRO A 80 -3.20 10.33 20.04
CA PRO A 80 -2.23 9.53 19.30
C PRO A 80 -0.83 10.14 19.31
N LEU A 81 0.19 9.31 19.30
CA LEU A 81 1.53 9.76 18.96
C LEU A 81 1.58 10.20 17.48
N GLN A 82 2.52 11.07 17.15
CA GLN A 82 2.67 11.53 15.76
C GLN A 82 3.00 10.37 14.81
N GLU A 83 3.81 9.43 15.27
CA GLU A 83 4.18 8.22 14.53
C GLU A 83 2.93 7.38 14.20
N THR A 84 2.04 7.21 15.17
CA THR A 84 0.78 6.47 14.99
C THR A 84 -0.13 7.12 13.95
N VAL A 85 -0.20 8.47 13.93
CA VAL A 85 -0.95 9.20 12.90
C VAL A 85 -0.33 8.96 11.53
N THR A 86 0.99 9.05 11.43
CA THR A 86 1.71 8.83 10.18
C THR A 86 1.51 7.40 9.66
N GLU A 87 1.56 6.40 10.53
CA GLU A 87 1.38 4.99 10.17
C GLU A 87 -0.04 4.71 9.64
N ILE A 88 -1.08 5.19 10.32
CA ILE A 88 -2.46 4.97 9.85
C ILE A 88 -2.74 5.72 8.54
N GLU A 89 -2.17 6.91 8.34
CA GLU A 89 -2.27 7.64 7.08
C GLU A 89 -1.57 6.91 5.94
N GLN A 90 -0.41 6.31 6.18
CA GLN A 90 0.28 5.47 5.19
C GLN A 90 -0.55 4.24 4.80
N ILE A 91 -1.14 3.53 5.78
CA ILE A 91 -2.02 2.40 5.49
C ILE A 91 -3.22 2.85 4.67
N ARG A 92 -3.89 3.95 5.05
CA ARG A 92 -5.00 4.54 4.29
C ARG A 92 -4.60 4.81 2.84
N ASP A 93 -3.49 5.48 2.62
CA ASP A 93 -3.05 5.89 1.29
C ASP A 93 -2.70 4.68 0.42
N GLN A 94 -2.07 3.65 0.99
CA GLN A 94 -1.80 2.39 0.28
C GLN A 94 -3.07 1.64 -0.11
N LEU A 95 -4.13 1.72 0.69
CA LEU A 95 -5.41 1.05 0.40
C LEU A 95 -6.26 1.82 -0.61
N LEU A 96 -6.35 3.14 -0.46
CA LEU A 96 -7.19 3.98 -1.29
C LEU A 96 -6.52 4.37 -2.61
N HIS A 97 -5.20 4.48 -2.61
CA HIS A 97 -4.37 4.89 -3.74
C HIS A 97 -3.18 3.94 -3.90
N PRO A 98 -3.43 2.64 -4.19
CA PRO A 98 -2.33 1.70 -4.37
C PRO A 98 -1.44 2.18 -5.53
N PRO A 99 -0.11 2.16 -5.33
CA PRO A 99 0.80 2.57 -6.38
C PRO A 99 0.65 1.65 -7.60
N THR A 100 0.70 2.23 -8.78
CA THR A 100 0.68 1.43 -10.01
C THR A 100 2.02 0.71 -10.21
N ALA A 101 2.02 -0.36 -11.00
CA ALA A 101 3.25 -1.09 -11.33
C ALA A 101 4.32 -0.13 -11.92
N MET A 102 3.91 0.84 -12.74
CA MET A 102 4.83 1.80 -13.33
C MET A 102 5.42 2.79 -12.33
N GLU A 103 4.65 3.17 -11.29
CA GLU A 103 5.17 4.01 -10.21
C GLU A 103 6.19 3.27 -9.34
N VAL A 104 5.99 1.97 -9.12
CA VAL A 104 6.90 1.13 -8.33
C VAL A 104 8.16 0.79 -9.12
N ILE A 105 8.03 0.42 -10.40
CA ILE A 105 9.15 0.00 -11.24
C ILE A 105 9.94 1.21 -11.73
N GLY A 106 9.26 2.36 -11.92
CA GLY A 106 9.86 3.57 -12.51
C GLY A 106 10.17 3.39 -14.00
N HIS A 107 10.88 4.36 -14.55
CA HIS A 107 11.44 4.24 -15.88
C HIS A 107 12.70 3.41 -15.83
N GLN A 108 12.66 2.22 -16.41
CA GLN A 108 13.84 1.39 -16.65
C GLN A 108 14.17 1.44 -18.15
N ASP A 109 15.44 1.62 -18.47
CA ASP A 109 15.92 1.46 -19.84
C ASP A 109 15.78 -0.01 -20.23
N VAL A 110 14.90 -0.27 -21.20
CA VAL A 110 14.67 -1.63 -21.68
C VAL A 110 15.72 -1.92 -22.77
N ILE A 111 16.56 -2.91 -22.52
CA ILE A 111 17.49 -3.40 -23.55
C ILE A 111 16.67 -4.23 -24.54
N THR A 112 16.68 -3.82 -25.80
CA THR A 112 15.95 -4.46 -26.89
C THR A 112 16.92 -4.91 -27.95
N PHE A 113 16.58 -5.97 -28.70
CA PHE A 113 17.34 -6.46 -29.84
C PHE A 113 16.45 -6.49 -31.09
N GLY A 114 17.09 -6.39 -32.26
CA GLY A 114 16.47 -6.64 -33.53
C GLY A 114 16.56 -8.13 -33.94
N PRO A 115 15.84 -8.54 -34.99
CA PRO A 115 15.90 -9.92 -35.49
C PRO A 115 17.27 -10.33 -36.05
N GLU A 116 18.07 -9.39 -36.49
CA GLU A 116 19.40 -9.62 -37.06
C GLU A 116 20.56 -9.33 -36.11
N ASP A 117 20.26 -8.93 -34.86
CA ASP A 117 21.30 -8.63 -33.86
C ASP A 117 21.99 -9.92 -33.39
N ASP A 118 23.26 -9.78 -33.02
CA ASP A 118 24.05 -10.93 -32.59
C ASP A 118 23.62 -11.44 -31.23
N VAL A 119 23.27 -12.73 -31.14
CA VAL A 119 22.89 -13.38 -29.89
C VAL A 119 23.97 -13.29 -28.80
N TYR A 120 25.25 -13.16 -29.18
CA TYR A 120 26.35 -13.00 -28.22
C TYR A 120 26.31 -11.66 -27.51
N GLU A 121 25.75 -10.59 -28.11
CA GLU A 121 25.51 -9.30 -27.46
C GLU A 121 24.45 -9.45 -26.37
N ALA A 122 23.36 -10.19 -26.65
CA ALA A 122 22.35 -10.50 -25.66
C ALA A 122 22.92 -11.32 -24.48
N LEU A 123 23.76 -12.33 -24.76
CA LEU A 123 24.43 -13.13 -23.73
C LEU A 123 25.37 -12.28 -22.86
N SER A 124 26.08 -11.33 -23.45
CA SER A 124 26.91 -10.38 -22.71
C SER A 124 26.07 -9.48 -21.82
N SER A 125 24.96 -8.96 -22.34
CA SER A 125 24.01 -8.14 -21.56
C SER A 125 23.43 -8.90 -20.36
N ILE A 126 23.12 -10.19 -20.51
CA ILE A 126 22.68 -11.07 -19.39
C ILE A 126 23.73 -11.10 -18.30
N ARG A 127 25.00 -11.29 -18.68
CA ARG A 127 26.12 -11.41 -17.73
C ARG A 127 26.35 -10.11 -16.97
N ASP A 128 26.25 -8.98 -17.67
CA ASP A 128 26.61 -7.67 -17.14
C ASP A 128 25.47 -7.05 -16.31
N THR A 129 24.20 -7.33 -16.66
CA THR A 129 23.02 -6.70 -16.06
C THR A 129 22.18 -7.65 -15.21
N GLY A 130 22.31 -8.97 -15.39
CA GLY A 130 21.44 -9.98 -14.77
C GLY A 130 20.02 -10.02 -15.37
N ILE A 131 19.72 -9.23 -16.40
CA ILE A 131 18.44 -9.25 -17.11
C ILE A 131 18.38 -10.53 -17.94
N SER A 132 17.28 -11.27 -17.83
CA SER A 132 17.10 -12.58 -18.45
C SER A 132 16.05 -12.60 -19.57
N GLN A 133 15.47 -11.46 -19.89
CA GLN A 133 14.42 -11.33 -20.90
C GLN A 133 14.63 -10.07 -21.73
N PHE A 134 14.70 -10.22 -23.04
CA PHE A 134 14.92 -9.12 -23.97
C PHE A 134 13.84 -9.16 -25.05
N PRO A 135 13.02 -8.11 -25.21
CA PRO A 135 12.09 -8.05 -26.31
C PRO A 135 12.82 -7.82 -27.63
N ILE A 136 12.37 -8.53 -28.66
CA ILE A 136 12.88 -8.41 -30.03
C ILE A 136 11.93 -7.52 -30.82
N TYR A 137 12.45 -6.44 -31.37
CA TYR A 137 11.66 -5.47 -32.14
C TYR A 137 12.05 -5.47 -33.61
N GLU A 138 11.05 -5.46 -34.49
CA GLU A 138 11.19 -5.07 -35.90
C GLU A 138 10.47 -3.74 -36.08
N GLY A 139 11.27 -2.68 -36.26
CA GLY A 139 10.75 -1.31 -36.26
C GLY A 139 10.09 -0.95 -34.92
N LYS A 140 8.78 -0.75 -34.91
CA LYS A 140 8.00 -0.42 -33.70
C LYS A 140 7.20 -1.61 -33.13
N GLN A 141 7.30 -2.76 -33.77
CA GLN A 141 6.54 -3.95 -33.39
C GLN A 141 7.42 -4.93 -32.63
N CYS A 142 6.97 -5.34 -31.44
CA CYS A 142 7.59 -6.46 -30.72
C CYS A 142 7.17 -7.77 -31.40
N ILE A 143 8.14 -8.50 -31.94
CA ILE A 143 7.94 -9.74 -32.66
C ILE A 143 8.27 -11.00 -31.84
N GLY A 144 8.89 -10.82 -30.68
CA GLY A 144 9.26 -11.93 -29.81
C GLY A 144 9.98 -11.49 -28.56
N VAL A 145 10.33 -12.44 -27.73
CA VAL A 145 11.13 -12.24 -26.51
C VAL A 145 12.21 -13.31 -26.47
N LEU A 146 13.47 -12.87 -26.37
CA LEU A 146 14.59 -13.76 -26.08
C LEU A 146 14.65 -14.00 -24.58
N THR A 147 14.69 -15.27 -24.16
CA THR A 147 14.76 -15.65 -22.74
C THR A 147 15.92 -16.61 -22.51
N THR A 148 16.45 -16.65 -21.28
CA THR A 148 17.53 -17.59 -20.90
C THR A 148 17.05 -19.02 -20.67
N ASN A 149 15.75 -19.27 -20.66
CA ASN A 149 15.15 -20.59 -20.43
C ASN A 149 14.76 -21.24 -21.77
N THR A 150 15.73 -21.48 -22.62
CA THR A 150 15.59 -22.30 -23.84
C THR A 150 16.38 -23.55 -23.67
#